data_d8db1602ca066f3910be8089cf6c01b7
#
_entry.id   d8db1602ca066f3910be8089cf6c01b7
#
_cell.length_a   1.000
_cell.length_b   1.000
_cell.length_c   1.000
_cell.angle_alpha   90.00
_cell.angle_beta   90.00
_cell.angle_gamma   90.00
#
_symmetry.space_group_name_H-M   'P 1'
#
loop_
_entity.id
_entity.type
_entity.pdbx_description
1 polymer ?
#
loop_
_entity_poly.entity_id
_entity_poly.type
_entity_poly.pdbx_seq_one_letter_code
_entity_poly.pdbx_strand_id
1 'polypeptide(L)'
;FLKAASTAQLMPAETDGCFLVGDTGAYIYRGNEQSDAGLLMPDNDIWRHVPFPPEYLTWQWPIRYAAQSSDGRFLAIAGRRGLAHYSTVSGHWKMYEVASQALSFCVRGGMVWFQHVLIAACDCMGEIQIRLYSRDQALDNAHLLDLAVLDAPVVTLQLLDTSLLLYLANNTLIHYNITTTREHVRLILCGSISFEGIIGEPSRVRAFSWLLPEQAEALPTDDLTMATLVFLIDGMLVLLRPAKASDDDQLSYDL
;
A
#
# COMPACT_ATOMS: atom_id res chain seq x y z
N PHE A 1 -11.04 -22.06 3.71
CA PHE A 1 -10.55 -21.16 4.77
C PHE A 1 -10.38 -19.77 4.16
N LEU A 2 -11.21 -18.81 4.59
CA LEU A 2 -11.03 -17.41 4.26
C LEU A 2 -9.93 -16.88 5.21
N LYS A 3 -8.82 -16.46 4.64
CA LYS A 3 -7.76 -15.82 5.38
C LYS A 3 -7.96 -14.31 5.21
N ALA A 4 -8.29 -13.61 6.28
CA ALA A 4 -8.21 -12.16 6.25
C ALA A 4 -6.78 -11.78 5.84
N ALA A 5 -6.65 -10.90 4.85
CA ALA A 5 -5.33 -10.46 4.41
C ALA A 5 -4.55 -9.97 5.63
N SER A 6 -3.45 -10.64 5.97
CA SER A 6 -2.63 -10.31 7.13
C SER A 6 -1.93 -8.95 6.99
N THR A 7 -2.01 -8.38 5.82
CA THR A 7 -1.58 -7.03 5.45
C THR A 7 -2.79 -6.16 5.18
N ALA A 8 -3.80 -6.20 6.06
CA ALA A 8 -4.85 -5.20 6.02
C ALA A 8 -4.19 -3.84 6.26
N GLN A 9 -3.87 -3.18 5.17
CA GLN A 9 -3.56 -1.77 5.21
C GLN A 9 -4.86 -1.09 5.58
N LEU A 10 -4.95 -0.68 6.84
CA LEU A 10 -6.04 0.16 7.30
C LEU A 10 -5.88 1.50 6.59
N MET A 11 -6.64 1.71 5.54
CA MET A 11 -6.87 3.05 5.01
C MET A 11 -7.82 3.75 5.98
N PRO A 12 -7.39 4.81 6.68
CA PRO A 12 -8.11 5.30 7.84
C PRO A 12 -9.43 6.01 7.53
N ALA A 13 -9.63 6.49 6.33
CA ALA A 13 -10.76 7.38 6.04
C ALA A 13 -11.79 6.81 5.06
N GLU A 14 -11.46 5.80 4.30
CA GLU A 14 -12.33 5.32 3.22
C GLU A 14 -12.51 3.79 3.32
N THR A 15 -13.13 3.36 4.40
CA THR A 15 -13.48 1.94 4.63
C THR A 15 -14.68 1.47 3.81
N ASP A 16 -15.04 2.19 2.78
CA ASP A 16 -16.21 1.85 1.95
C ASP A 16 -16.02 0.56 1.16
N GLY A 17 -14.79 0.10 0.99
CA GLY A 17 -14.47 -1.13 0.30
C GLY A 17 -13.77 -2.15 1.17
N CYS A 18 -14.49 -3.12 1.74
CA CYS A 18 -13.84 -4.30 2.31
C CYS A 18 -13.83 -5.44 1.31
N PHE A 19 -12.77 -6.25 1.37
CA PHE A 19 -12.64 -7.44 0.55
C PHE A 19 -11.97 -8.59 1.34
N LEU A 20 -12.27 -9.80 0.92
CA LEU A 20 -11.67 -11.01 1.49
C LEU A 20 -10.89 -11.72 0.41
N VAL A 21 -9.73 -12.24 0.76
CA VAL A 21 -8.88 -13.02 -0.15
C VAL A 21 -8.97 -14.48 0.22
N GLY A 22 -9.43 -15.29 -0.72
CA GLY A 22 -9.44 -16.75 -0.64
C GLY A 22 -8.28 -17.34 -1.44
N ASP A 23 -8.25 -18.68 -1.51
CA ASP A 23 -7.21 -19.42 -2.23
C ASP A 23 -7.32 -19.26 -3.76
N THR A 24 -8.54 -19.13 -4.27
CA THR A 24 -8.84 -19.12 -5.71
C THR A 24 -9.48 -17.85 -6.22
N GLY A 25 -9.78 -16.90 -5.34
CA GLY A 25 -10.45 -15.66 -5.70
C GLY A 25 -10.58 -14.69 -4.55
N ALA A 26 -11.04 -13.49 -4.85
CA ALA A 26 -11.38 -12.47 -3.89
C ALA A 26 -12.90 -12.26 -3.84
N TYR A 27 -13.39 -11.84 -2.68
CA TYR A 27 -14.77 -11.47 -2.46
C TYR A 27 -14.80 -9.98 -2.10
N ILE A 28 -15.40 -9.16 -2.96
CA ILE A 28 -15.51 -7.72 -2.80
C ILE A 28 -16.88 -7.40 -2.23
N TYR A 29 -16.92 -6.66 -1.12
CA TYR A 29 -18.15 -6.22 -0.48
C TYR A 29 -18.80 -5.09 -1.27
N ARG A 30 -20.10 -5.21 -1.54
CA ARG A 30 -20.91 -4.25 -2.29
C ARG A 30 -22.04 -3.64 -1.48
N GLY A 31 -22.04 -3.87 -0.18
CA GLY A 31 -23.15 -3.45 0.69
C GLY A 31 -23.43 -1.95 0.70
N ASN A 32 -22.43 -1.13 0.39
CA ASN A 32 -22.59 0.33 0.37
C ASN A 32 -23.18 0.87 -0.94
N GLU A 33 -23.15 0.10 -2.02
CA GLU A 33 -23.75 0.49 -3.31
C GLU A 33 -25.28 0.35 -3.33
N GLN A 34 -25.86 -0.31 -2.32
CA GLN A 34 -27.29 -0.66 -2.28
C GLN A 34 -28.18 0.36 -1.57
N SER A 35 -27.65 1.46 -1.05
CA SER A 35 -28.40 2.39 -0.18
C SER A 35 -29.53 3.16 -0.86
N ASP A 36 -29.59 3.24 -2.19
CA ASP A 36 -30.60 4.05 -2.89
C ASP A 36 -31.65 3.25 -3.70
N ALA A 37 -31.49 1.96 -3.87
CA ALA A 37 -32.46 1.12 -4.55
C ALA A 37 -33.23 0.26 -3.55
N GLY A 38 -34.04 0.88 -2.70
CA GLY A 38 -34.91 0.21 -1.73
C GLY A 38 -36.00 -0.65 -2.34
N LEU A 39 -35.66 -1.62 -3.19
CA LEU A 39 -36.62 -2.58 -3.74
C LEU A 39 -35.95 -3.97 -3.83
N LEU A 40 -36.12 -4.77 -2.76
CA LEU A 40 -36.59 -6.17 -2.81
C LEU A 40 -36.03 -7.00 -3.99
N MET A 41 -34.74 -7.25 -4.02
CA MET A 41 -34.19 -8.42 -4.69
C MET A 41 -33.63 -9.36 -3.61
N PRO A 42 -34.25 -10.51 -3.34
CA PRO A 42 -33.84 -11.41 -2.27
C PRO A 42 -32.50 -12.13 -2.52
N ASP A 43 -31.92 -12.02 -3.70
CA ASP A 43 -30.73 -12.75 -4.14
C ASP A 43 -29.55 -11.86 -4.58
N ASN A 44 -29.50 -10.60 -4.12
CA ASN A 44 -28.31 -9.78 -4.40
C ASN A 44 -27.17 -10.23 -3.50
N ASP A 45 -26.25 -10.99 -4.06
CA ASP A 45 -24.97 -11.30 -3.45
C ASP A 45 -24.28 -9.99 -3.02
N ILE A 46 -24.30 -9.74 -1.72
CA ILE A 46 -23.61 -8.60 -1.08
C ILE A 46 -22.09 -8.67 -1.37
N TRP A 47 -21.62 -9.86 -1.69
CA TRP A 47 -20.24 -10.15 -2.01
C TRP A 47 -20.08 -10.53 -3.49
N ARG A 48 -19.31 -9.73 -4.22
CA ARG A 48 -18.92 -10.06 -5.58
C ARG A 48 -17.70 -10.96 -5.55
N HIS A 49 -17.84 -12.17 -6.09
CA HIS A 49 -16.71 -13.09 -6.26
C HIS A 49 -15.93 -12.72 -7.53
N VAL A 50 -14.61 -12.54 -7.38
CA VAL A 50 -13.66 -12.29 -8.45
C VAL A 50 -12.66 -13.46 -8.47
N PRO A 51 -12.79 -14.40 -9.41
CA PRO A 51 -11.86 -15.52 -9.51
C PRO A 51 -10.48 -15.04 -9.95
N PHE A 52 -9.44 -15.62 -9.36
CA PHE A 52 -8.07 -15.34 -9.79
C PHE A 52 -7.76 -16.11 -11.09
N PRO A 53 -6.92 -15.55 -11.99
CA PRO A 53 -6.55 -16.25 -13.21
C PRO A 53 -5.83 -17.56 -12.88
N PRO A 54 -6.28 -18.70 -13.42
CA PRO A 54 -5.64 -19.99 -13.17
C PRO A 54 -4.16 -20.01 -13.60
N GLU A 55 -3.86 -19.32 -14.68
CA GLU A 55 -2.49 -19.16 -15.22
C GLU A 55 -1.58 -18.43 -14.20
N TYR A 56 -2.10 -17.40 -13.52
CA TYR A 56 -1.38 -16.71 -12.46
C TYR A 56 -1.18 -17.61 -11.25
N LEU A 57 -2.24 -18.29 -10.79
CA LEU A 57 -2.17 -19.15 -9.62
C LEU A 57 -1.21 -20.32 -9.79
N THR A 58 -1.11 -20.91 -10.98
CA THR A 58 -0.24 -22.07 -11.25
C THR A 58 1.21 -21.79 -10.84
N TRP A 59 1.70 -20.59 -11.03
CA TRP A 59 3.09 -20.24 -10.77
C TRP A 59 3.30 -19.35 -9.55
N GLN A 60 2.25 -18.61 -9.13
CA GLN A 60 2.38 -17.55 -8.15
C GLN A 60 1.69 -17.83 -6.81
N TRP A 61 1.00 -18.94 -6.69
CA TRP A 61 0.36 -19.34 -5.42
C TRP A 61 1.42 -19.58 -4.31
N PRO A 62 1.16 -19.23 -3.06
CA PRO A 62 -0.03 -18.56 -2.54
C PRO A 62 -0.03 -17.04 -2.77
N ILE A 63 -1.22 -16.45 -2.82
CA ILE A 63 -1.36 -15.00 -2.80
C ILE A 63 -0.91 -14.49 -1.43
N ARG A 64 0.00 -13.52 -1.43
CA ARG A 64 0.62 -12.97 -0.22
C ARG A 64 0.12 -11.58 0.11
N TYR A 65 -0.12 -10.78 -0.92
CA TYR A 65 -0.59 -9.40 -0.80
C TYR A 65 -1.78 -9.19 -1.72
N ALA A 66 -2.70 -8.36 -1.26
CA ALA A 66 -3.80 -7.87 -2.06
C ALA A 66 -4.12 -6.44 -1.64
N ALA A 67 -4.51 -5.60 -2.59
CA ALA A 67 -4.89 -4.22 -2.36
C ALA A 67 -6.08 -3.85 -3.24
N GLN A 68 -7.07 -3.19 -2.65
CA GLN A 68 -8.21 -2.63 -3.36
C GLN A 68 -8.08 -1.11 -3.43
N SER A 69 -8.52 -0.50 -4.52
CA SER A 69 -8.65 0.97 -4.61
C SER A 69 -9.78 1.47 -3.71
N SER A 70 -9.67 2.71 -3.25
CA SER A 70 -10.67 3.34 -2.37
C SER A 70 -12.07 3.34 -2.99
N ASP A 71 -12.16 3.52 -4.32
CA ASP A 71 -13.41 3.48 -5.07
C ASP A 71 -13.92 2.06 -5.38
N GLY A 72 -13.24 1.01 -4.92
CA GLY A 72 -13.59 -0.40 -5.15
C GLY A 72 -13.45 -0.88 -6.60
N ARG A 73 -12.92 -0.05 -7.51
CA ARG A 73 -12.86 -0.36 -8.94
C ARG A 73 -11.69 -1.21 -9.35
N PHE A 74 -10.63 -1.24 -8.54
CA PHE A 74 -9.41 -1.98 -8.84
C PHE A 74 -9.03 -2.89 -7.69
N LEU A 75 -8.58 -4.08 -8.04
CA LEU A 75 -8.01 -5.05 -7.13
C LEU A 75 -6.63 -5.46 -7.66
N ALA A 76 -5.62 -5.39 -6.82
CA ALA A 76 -4.29 -5.92 -7.13
C ALA A 76 -4.01 -7.13 -6.25
N ILE A 77 -3.31 -8.12 -6.80
CA ILE A 77 -2.83 -9.30 -6.07
C ILE A 77 -1.36 -9.52 -6.36
N ALA A 78 -0.63 -10.02 -5.37
CA ALA A 78 0.73 -10.47 -5.54
C ALA A 78 0.96 -11.80 -4.81
N GLY A 79 1.50 -12.76 -5.54
CA GLY A 79 1.85 -14.07 -5.05
C GLY A 79 3.34 -14.21 -4.74
N ARG A 80 3.94 -15.35 -5.14
CA ARG A 80 5.37 -15.63 -4.94
C ARG A 80 6.27 -14.67 -5.70
N ARG A 81 5.90 -14.35 -6.93
CA ARG A 81 6.60 -13.45 -7.85
C ARG A 81 5.60 -12.63 -8.65
N GLY A 82 6.02 -11.43 -9.07
CA GLY A 82 5.19 -10.56 -9.87
C GLY A 82 3.92 -10.11 -9.15
N LEU A 83 3.06 -9.46 -9.90
CA LEU A 83 1.73 -9.01 -9.47
C LEU A 83 0.76 -9.05 -10.65
N ALA A 84 -0.53 -8.97 -10.35
CA ALA A 84 -1.60 -8.81 -11.33
C ALA A 84 -2.64 -7.84 -10.78
N HIS A 85 -3.38 -7.17 -11.64
CA HIS A 85 -4.48 -6.33 -11.20
C HIS A 85 -5.75 -6.55 -12.04
N TYR A 86 -6.89 -6.32 -11.42
CA TYR A 86 -8.23 -6.51 -11.95
C TYR A 86 -9.00 -5.21 -11.95
N SER A 87 -9.76 -4.98 -13.01
CA SER A 87 -10.73 -3.89 -13.04
C SER A 87 -12.14 -4.45 -12.90
N THR A 88 -12.88 -3.97 -11.89
CA THR A 88 -14.28 -4.37 -11.69
C THR A 88 -15.20 -3.83 -12.78
N VAL A 89 -14.78 -2.77 -13.46
CA VAL A 89 -15.54 -2.12 -14.54
C VAL A 89 -15.43 -2.92 -15.84
N SER A 90 -14.21 -3.30 -16.25
CA SER A 90 -14.00 -4.09 -17.47
C SER A 90 -14.18 -5.59 -17.25
N GLY A 91 -14.08 -6.08 -16.02
CA GLY A 91 -14.15 -7.49 -15.70
C GLY A 91 -12.90 -8.30 -16.10
N HIS A 92 -11.78 -7.61 -16.37
CA HIS A 92 -10.57 -8.24 -16.87
C HIS A 92 -9.38 -8.09 -15.93
N TRP A 93 -8.55 -9.14 -15.90
CA TRP A 93 -7.23 -9.13 -15.28
C TRP A 93 -6.19 -8.62 -16.26
N LYS A 94 -5.26 -7.82 -15.74
CA LYS A 94 -3.99 -7.52 -16.40
C LYS A 94 -2.87 -8.27 -15.69
N MET A 95 -2.05 -8.95 -16.45
CA MET A 95 -0.88 -9.70 -16.01
C MET A 95 0.31 -9.35 -16.87
N TYR A 96 1.50 -9.69 -16.40
CA TYR A 96 2.69 -9.60 -17.23
C TYR A 96 2.59 -10.58 -18.41
N GLU A 97 2.73 -10.09 -19.63
CA GLU A 97 2.76 -10.93 -20.83
C GLU A 97 4.05 -11.74 -20.91
N VAL A 98 5.15 -11.17 -20.45
CA VAL A 98 6.47 -11.80 -20.46
C VAL A 98 6.78 -12.40 -19.08
N ALA A 99 6.75 -13.73 -18.99
CA ALA A 99 6.94 -14.46 -17.74
C ALA A 99 8.26 -14.11 -17.02
N SER A 100 9.35 -13.87 -17.74
CA SER A 100 10.63 -13.50 -17.15
C SER A 100 10.58 -12.16 -16.38
N GLN A 101 9.79 -11.20 -16.84
CA GLN A 101 9.58 -9.94 -16.13
C GLN A 101 8.81 -10.15 -14.83
N ALA A 102 7.74 -10.96 -14.86
CA ALA A 102 6.99 -11.31 -13.64
C ALA A 102 7.87 -12.04 -12.63
N LEU A 103 8.74 -12.92 -13.09
CA LEU A 103 9.64 -13.70 -12.24
C LEU A 103 10.83 -12.91 -11.68
N SER A 104 11.13 -11.74 -12.22
CA SER A 104 12.28 -10.91 -11.83
C SER A 104 12.15 -10.23 -10.48
N PHE A 105 10.94 -10.16 -9.92
CA PHE A 105 10.70 -9.49 -8.64
C PHE A 105 9.63 -10.21 -7.80
N CYS A 106 9.61 -9.88 -6.53
CA CYS A 106 8.47 -10.22 -5.66
C CYS A 106 8.01 -8.97 -4.90
N VAL A 107 6.70 -8.89 -4.65
CA VAL A 107 6.17 -7.85 -3.77
C VAL A 107 6.53 -8.21 -2.33
N ARG A 108 7.08 -7.23 -1.61
CA ARG A 108 7.50 -7.37 -0.21
C ARG A 108 7.30 -6.03 0.52
N GLY A 109 6.43 -6.03 1.52
CA GLY A 109 6.05 -4.82 2.27
C GLY A 109 4.66 -4.29 1.93
N GLY A 110 4.08 -4.68 0.79
CA GLY A 110 2.69 -4.38 0.46
C GLY A 110 2.50 -3.67 -0.87
N MET A 111 1.24 -3.35 -1.13
CA MET A 111 0.78 -2.59 -2.29
C MET A 111 -0.34 -1.65 -1.86
N VAL A 112 -0.50 -0.54 -2.56
CA VAL A 112 -1.58 0.42 -2.34
C VAL A 112 -1.98 1.08 -3.68
N TRP A 113 -3.24 1.47 -3.78
CA TRP A 113 -3.73 2.24 -4.91
C TRP A 113 -3.77 3.72 -4.57
N PHE A 114 -3.16 4.52 -5.42
CA PHE A 114 -3.32 5.97 -5.45
C PHE A 114 -4.09 6.32 -6.73
N GLN A 115 -5.37 6.61 -6.61
CA GLN A 115 -6.26 6.85 -7.76
C GLN A 115 -6.16 5.70 -8.81
N HIS A 116 -5.54 5.95 -9.95
CA HIS A 116 -5.35 4.99 -11.05
C HIS A 116 -3.93 4.39 -11.09
N VAL A 117 -3.14 4.61 -10.07
CA VAL A 117 -1.75 4.14 -9.97
C VAL A 117 -1.64 3.10 -8.88
N LEU A 118 -1.11 1.93 -9.22
CA LEU A 118 -0.73 0.90 -8.27
C LEU A 118 0.72 1.14 -7.81
N ILE A 119 0.91 1.31 -6.53
CA ILE A 119 2.20 1.45 -5.88
C ILE A 119 2.53 0.12 -5.21
N ALA A 120 3.69 -0.45 -5.51
CA ALA A 120 4.11 -1.73 -4.98
C ALA A 120 5.55 -1.65 -4.44
N ALA A 121 5.75 -2.16 -3.21
CA ALA A 121 7.08 -2.39 -2.67
C ALA A 121 7.60 -3.72 -3.21
N CYS A 122 8.73 -3.69 -3.93
CA CYS A 122 9.26 -4.81 -4.67
C CYS A 122 10.68 -5.14 -4.22
N ASP A 123 10.97 -6.43 -4.13
CA ASP A 123 12.34 -6.97 -4.01
C ASP A 123 12.73 -7.55 -5.37
N CYS A 124 13.68 -6.91 -6.02
CA CYS A 124 14.16 -7.23 -7.35
C CYS A 124 15.55 -7.88 -7.25
N MET A 125 15.60 -9.14 -6.84
CA MET A 125 16.86 -9.89 -6.64
C MET A 125 17.83 -9.22 -5.64
N GLY A 126 17.27 -8.63 -4.57
CA GLY A 126 18.03 -7.97 -3.52
C GLY A 126 18.07 -6.44 -3.63
N GLU A 127 17.67 -5.87 -4.76
CA GLU A 127 17.42 -4.44 -4.87
C GLU A 127 15.98 -4.12 -4.47
N ILE A 128 15.81 -3.30 -3.46
CA ILE A 128 14.49 -2.92 -2.97
C ILE A 128 14.01 -1.68 -3.70
N GLN A 129 12.81 -1.77 -4.27
CA GLN A 129 12.27 -0.71 -5.11
C GLN A 129 10.80 -0.44 -4.75
N ILE A 130 10.40 0.82 -4.80
CA ILE A 130 8.99 1.21 -4.93
C ILE A 130 8.71 1.43 -6.41
N ARG A 131 7.75 0.71 -6.95
CA ARG A 131 7.37 0.78 -8.36
C ARG A 131 5.95 1.30 -8.51
N LEU A 132 5.75 2.21 -9.44
CA LEU A 132 4.47 2.80 -9.78
C LEU A 132 4.00 2.27 -11.13
N TYR A 133 2.81 1.65 -11.15
CA TYR A 133 2.20 1.08 -12.35
C TYR A 133 0.92 1.81 -12.69
N SER A 134 0.74 2.18 -13.96
CA SER A 134 -0.55 2.69 -14.43
C SER A 134 -1.53 1.54 -14.66
N ARG A 135 -2.77 1.72 -14.22
CA ARG A 135 -3.84 0.76 -14.58
C ARG A 135 -4.12 0.71 -16.07
N ASP A 136 -3.86 1.82 -16.78
CA ASP A 136 -4.26 1.97 -18.18
C ASP A 136 -3.22 1.43 -19.15
N GLN A 137 -1.96 1.38 -18.76
CA GLN A 137 -0.86 0.87 -19.56
C GLN A 137 -0.69 -0.65 -19.43
N ALA A 138 0.14 -1.23 -20.28
CA ALA A 138 0.55 -2.63 -20.15
C ALA A 138 1.33 -2.84 -18.85
N LEU A 139 1.15 -4.01 -18.25
CA LEU A 139 1.86 -4.38 -17.02
C LEU A 139 3.22 -4.98 -17.40
N ASP A 140 4.22 -4.14 -17.50
CA ASP A 140 5.61 -4.50 -17.80
C ASP A 140 6.61 -3.52 -17.17
N ASN A 141 7.89 -3.82 -17.30
CA ASN A 141 8.94 -2.98 -16.73
C ASN A 141 9.24 -1.71 -17.56
N ALA A 142 8.78 -1.63 -18.80
CA ALA A 142 9.01 -0.47 -19.67
C ALA A 142 7.99 0.66 -19.42
N HIS A 143 6.82 0.30 -18.88
CA HIS A 143 5.71 1.22 -18.61
C HIS A 143 5.56 1.59 -17.13
N LEU A 144 6.66 1.52 -16.36
CA LEU A 144 6.66 2.06 -15.01
C LEU A 144 6.51 3.59 -15.07
N LEU A 145 5.59 4.13 -14.28
CA LEU A 145 5.40 5.59 -14.19
C LEU A 145 6.55 6.24 -13.44
N ASP A 146 7.01 5.59 -12.37
CA ASP A 146 8.15 6.02 -11.57
C ASP A 146 8.73 4.85 -10.78
N LEU A 147 9.95 5.02 -10.29
CA LEU A 147 10.67 4.04 -9.51
C LEU A 147 11.57 4.73 -8.49
N ALA A 148 11.50 4.29 -7.23
CA ALA A 148 12.43 4.70 -6.17
C ALA A 148 13.17 3.49 -5.62
N VAL A 149 14.50 3.59 -5.48
CA VAL A 149 15.34 2.56 -4.86
C VAL A 149 15.48 2.85 -3.37
N LEU A 150 15.42 1.82 -2.55
CA LEU A 150 15.49 1.91 -1.10
C LEU A 150 16.66 1.11 -0.55
N ASP A 151 17.20 1.56 0.58
CA ASP A 151 18.37 0.95 1.23
C ASP A 151 18.03 -0.31 2.04
N ALA A 152 16.77 -0.52 2.40
CA ALA A 152 16.32 -1.67 3.19
C ALA A 152 14.94 -2.15 2.77
N PRO A 153 14.59 -3.44 3.06
CA PRO A 153 13.29 -3.99 2.76
C PRO A 153 12.15 -3.22 3.46
N VAL A 154 11.05 -3.06 2.75
CA VAL A 154 9.83 -2.46 3.31
C VAL A 154 9.14 -3.47 4.22
N VAL A 155 8.87 -3.09 5.45
CA VAL A 155 8.07 -3.86 6.42
C VAL A 155 6.60 -3.64 6.15
N THR A 156 6.20 -2.39 6.06
CA THR A 156 4.82 -1.99 5.74
C THR A 156 4.81 -0.62 5.10
N LEU A 157 3.78 -0.33 4.32
CA LEU A 157 3.56 0.95 3.69
C LEU A 157 2.14 1.45 3.94
N GLN A 158 1.96 2.74 3.93
CA GLN A 158 0.67 3.39 4.08
C GLN A 158 0.57 4.59 3.16
N LEU A 159 -0.62 4.79 2.62
CA LEU A 159 -0.97 5.97 1.84
C LEU A 159 -1.98 6.80 2.64
N LEU A 160 -1.69 8.08 2.78
CA LEU A 160 -2.56 9.07 3.41
C LEU A 160 -2.64 10.26 2.45
N ASP A 161 -3.76 10.44 1.80
CA ASP A 161 -3.95 11.40 0.71
C ASP A 161 -2.86 11.30 -0.36
N THR A 162 -1.96 12.26 -0.48
CA THR A 162 -0.82 12.25 -1.39
C THR A 162 0.49 11.78 -0.74
N SER A 163 0.46 11.50 0.56
CA SER A 163 1.64 11.11 1.34
C SER A 163 1.78 9.60 1.39
N LEU A 164 2.85 9.08 0.80
CA LEU A 164 3.24 7.69 0.90
C LEU A 164 4.28 7.54 2.01
N LEU A 165 3.91 6.81 3.04
CA LEU A 165 4.78 6.50 4.17
C LEU A 165 5.29 5.07 4.07
N LEU A 166 6.59 4.88 4.19
CA LEU A 166 7.26 3.58 4.12
C LEU A 166 8.02 3.31 5.42
N TYR A 167 7.74 2.21 6.08
CA TYR A 167 8.52 1.76 7.22
C TYR A 167 9.44 0.60 6.81
N LEU A 168 10.74 0.77 7.03
CA LEU A 168 11.78 -0.13 6.56
C LEU A 168 12.30 -1.06 7.66
N ALA A 169 12.94 -2.14 7.25
CA ALA A 169 13.53 -3.13 8.15
C ALA A 169 14.75 -2.62 8.94
N ASN A 170 15.32 -1.48 8.57
CA ASN A 170 16.37 -0.78 9.31
C ASN A 170 15.83 0.27 10.29
N ASN A 171 14.57 0.18 10.70
CA ASN A 171 13.89 1.15 11.58
C ASN A 171 13.76 2.57 11.01
N THR A 172 13.85 2.74 9.70
CA THR A 172 13.68 4.05 9.06
C THR A 172 12.24 4.20 8.55
N LEU A 173 11.60 5.30 8.87
CA LEU A 173 10.37 5.77 8.25
C LEU A 173 10.72 6.78 7.16
N ILE A 174 10.22 6.58 5.95
CA ILE A 174 10.42 7.47 4.81
C ILE A 174 9.07 8.05 4.39
N HIS A 175 9.05 9.33 4.12
CA HIS A 175 7.92 10.05 3.56
C HIS A 175 8.19 10.47 2.12
N TYR A 176 7.34 10.00 1.21
CA TYR A 176 7.25 10.49 -0.16
C TYR A 176 5.95 11.23 -0.37
N ASN A 177 5.98 12.33 -1.08
CA ASN A 177 4.79 12.99 -1.62
C ASN A 177 4.57 12.54 -3.07
N ILE A 178 3.36 12.13 -3.40
CA ILE A 178 2.97 11.74 -4.74
C ILE A 178 2.50 12.99 -5.48
N THR A 179 3.24 13.39 -6.50
CA THR A 179 2.87 14.51 -7.35
C THR A 179 2.31 14.01 -8.67
N THR A 180 1.15 14.54 -9.03
CA THR A 180 0.48 14.21 -10.28
C THR A 180 0.45 15.44 -11.17
N THR A 181 1.04 15.33 -12.34
CA THR A 181 0.90 16.28 -13.44
C THR A 181 0.07 15.65 -14.56
N ARG A 182 -0.27 16.42 -15.59
CA ARG A 182 -1.06 15.87 -16.72
C ARG A 182 -0.38 14.69 -17.42
N GLU A 183 0.94 14.60 -17.35
CA GLU A 183 1.74 13.63 -18.11
C GLU A 183 2.46 12.62 -17.21
N HIS A 184 2.69 12.95 -15.94
CA HIS A 184 3.55 12.13 -15.08
C HIS A 184 3.02 12.07 -13.66
N VAL A 185 3.21 10.89 -13.05
CA VAL A 185 3.08 10.68 -11.60
C VAL A 185 4.47 10.36 -11.06
N ARG A 186 4.91 11.08 -10.02
CA ARG A 186 6.25 10.92 -9.43
C ARG A 186 6.22 10.89 -7.93
N LEU A 187 7.19 10.19 -7.36
CA LEU A 187 7.50 10.19 -5.94
C LEU A 187 8.55 11.27 -5.64
N ILE A 188 8.21 12.20 -4.75
CA ILE A 188 9.16 13.20 -4.25
C ILE A 188 9.49 12.84 -2.81
N LEU A 189 10.77 12.56 -2.53
CA LEU A 189 11.23 12.33 -1.17
C LEU A 189 11.09 13.63 -0.37
N CYS A 190 10.32 13.60 0.72
CA CYS A 190 10.12 14.73 1.62
C CYS A 190 11.03 14.65 2.84
N GLY A 191 11.21 13.44 3.40
CA GLY A 191 12.06 13.28 4.56
C GLY A 191 12.14 11.83 5.01
N SER A 192 13.02 11.58 5.99
CA SER A 192 13.16 10.28 6.62
C SER A 192 13.56 10.42 8.09
N ILE A 193 13.12 9.48 8.91
CA ILE A 193 13.42 9.44 10.35
C ILE A 193 13.83 8.04 10.74
N SER A 194 14.89 7.92 11.54
CA SER A 194 15.32 6.66 12.13
C SER A 194 14.75 6.48 13.53
N PHE A 195 14.21 5.30 13.79
CA PHE A 195 13.76 4.86 15.12
C PHE A 195 14.70 3.80 15.72
N GLU A 196 15.95 3.79 15.27
CA GLU A 196 16.97 2.92 15.84
C GLU A 196 17.15 3.21 17.35
N GLY A 197 17.11 2.15 18.16
CA GLY A 197 17.15 2.28 19.61
C GLY A 197 15.80 2.55 20.29
N ILE A 198 14.76 2.98 19.55
CA ILE A 198 13.40 3.20 20.07
C ILE A 198 12.53 1.97 19.79
N ILE A 199 12.52 1.50 18.54
CA ILE A 199 11.80 0.29 18.15
C ILE A 199 12.81 -0.86 18.05
N GLY A 200 12.69 -1.84 18.95
CA GLY A 200 13.68 -2.91 19.06
C GLY A 200 13.68 -3.86 17.87
N GLU A 201 12.52 -4.18 17.29
CA GLU A 201 12.40 -5.10 16.17
C GLU A 201 11.39 -4.60 15.13
N PRO A 202 11.87 -4.10 13.96
CA PRO A 202 11.01 -3.54 12.91
C PRO A 202 9.95 -4.50 12.39
N SER A 203 10.26 -5.80 12.33
CA SER A 203 9.34 -6.84 11.84
C SER A 203 8.07 -7.00 12.69
N ARG A 204 8.06 -6.47 13.93
CA ARG A 204 6.90 -6.48 14.83
C ARG A 204 5.94 -5.32 14.59
N VAL A 205 6.33 -4.32 13.82
CA VAL A 205 5.44 -3.25 13.42
C VAL A 205 4.39 -3.81 12.45
N ARG A 206 3.12 -3.71 12.83
CA ARG A 206 1.99 -4.25 12.06
C ARG A 206 1.28 -3.19 11.26
N ALA A 207 1.21 -2.00 11.82
CA ALA A 207 0.63 -0.83 11.18
C ALA A 207 1.24 0.43 11.79
N PHE A 208 1.16 1.51 11.07
CA PHE A 208 1.50 2.83 11.58
C PHE A 208 0.64 3.88 10.88
N SER A 209 0.55 5.04 11.48
CA SER A 209 -0.10 6.22 10.91
C SER A 209 0.51 7.47 11.49
N TRP A 210 0.18 8.60 10.94
CA TRP A 210 0.53 9.89 11.50
C TRP A 210 -0.69 10.75 11.77
N LEU A 211 -0.52 11.68 12.69
CA LEU A 211 -1.48 12.73 13.00
C LEU A 211 -0.77 14.06 12.80
N LEU A 212 -1.21 14.80 11.79
CA LEU A 212 -0.72 16.14 11.56
C LEU A 212 -1.48 17.13 12.46
N PRO A 213 -0.82 18.18 12.99
CA PRO A 213 -1.52 19.24 13.71
C PRO A 213 -2.41 20.04 12.75
N GLU A 214 -3.60 20.47 13.23
CA GLU A 214 -4.58 21.22 12.43
C GLU A 214 -4.05 22.50 11.74
N GLN A 215 -2.92 23.01 12.18
CA GLN A 215 -2.29 24.24 11.65
C GLN A 215 -1.27 23.97 10.53
N ALA A 216 -1.05 22.72 10.13
CA ALA A 216 -0.03 22.35 9.14
C ALA A 216 -0.40 22.68 7.68
N GLU A 217 -1.59 23.21 7.39
CA GLU A 217 -2.06 23.47 6.03
C GLU A 217 -1.25 24.52 5.22
N ALA A 218 -0.25 25.18 5.80
CA ALA A 218 0.33 26.37 5.18
C ALA A 218 1.80 26.29 4.73
N LEU A 219 2.55 25.22 5.02
CA LEU A 219 3.99 25.20 4.69
C LEU A 219 4.39 23.88 4.03
N PRO A 220 5.15 23.89 2.92
CA PRO A 220 5.75 22.70 2.33
C PRO A 220 7.00 22.29 3.12
N THR A 221 6.85 22.11 4.41
CA THR A 221 7.88 21.59 5.30
C THR A 221 7.70 20.08 5.43
N ASP A 222 8.79 19.41 5.74
CA ASP A 222 8.77 17.97 6.04
C ASP A 222 7.75 17.68 7.15
N ASP A 223 6.59 17.15 6.77
CA ASP A 223 5.48 16.85 7.69
C ASP A 223 5.89 15.89 8.81
N LEU A 224 6.93 15.09 8.58
CA LEU A 224 7.50 14.19 9.60
C LEU A 224 8.02 14.95 10.81
N THR A 225 8.49 16.17 10.63
CA THR A 225 9.03 16.98 11.75
C THR A 225 7.96 17.44 12.73
N MET A 226 6.70 17.46 12.31
CA MET A 226 5.58 17.93 13.11
C MET A 226 4.54 16.85 13.43
N ALA A 227 4.60 15.73 12.75
CA ALA A 227 3.62 14.66 12.88
C ALA A 227 3.78 13.89 14.21
N THR A 228 2.68 13.60 14.86
CA THR A 228 2.65 12.57 15.88
C THR A 228 2.49 11.22 15.18
N LEU A 229 3.43 10.31 15.38
CA LEU A 229 3.40 8.99 14.79
C LEU A 229 2.74 7.99 15.74
N VAL A 230 1.87 7.16 15.20
CA VAL A 230 1.17 6.11 15.92
C VAL A 230 1.58 4.78 15.32
N PHE A 231 2.18 3.91 16.11
CA PHE A 231 2.59 2.57 15.70
C PHE A 231 1.75 1.51 16.41
N LEU A 232 1.42 0.45 15.70
CA LEU A 232 0.91 -0.80 16.28
C LEU A 232 2.03 -1.83 16.29
N ILE A 233 2.56 -2.11 17.48
CA ILE A 233 3.68 -3.03 17.69
C ILE A 233 3.23 -4.11 18.66
N ASP A 234 3.23 -5.38 18.24
CA ASP A 234 2.84 -6.54 19.07
C ASP A 234 1.47 -6.36 19.78
N GLY A 235 0.51 -5.68 19.13
CA GLY A 235 -0.80 -5.41 19.70
C GLY A 235 -0.87 -4.20 20.64
N MET A 236 0.24 -3.50 20.85
CA MET A 236 0.30 -2.25 21.62
C MET A 236 0.31 -1.05 20.68
N LEU A 237 -0.40 0.01 21.05
CA LEU A 237 -0.31 1.31 20.40
C LEU A 237 0.79 2.13 21.08
N VAL A 238 1.75 2.55 20.27
CA VAL A 238 2.86 3.40 20.68
C VAL A 238 2.73 4.74 19.95
N LEU A 239 2.69 5.83 20.73
CA LEU A 239 2.66 7.18 20.21
C LEU A 239 4.03 7.81 20.36
N LEU A 240 4.58 8.28 19.25
CA LEU A 240 5.84 9.01 19.22
C LEU A 240 5.57 10.45 18.79
N ARG A 241 5.96 11.39 19.62
CA ARG A 241 5.84 12.83 19.34
C ARG A 241 7.20 13.41 19.02
N PRO A 242 7.30 14.38 18.08
CA PRO A 242 8.54 15.07 17.86
C PRO A 242 8.94 15.82 19.15
N ALA A 243 10.13 15.53 19.65
CA ALA A 243 10.70 16.31 20.74
C ALA A 243 11.09 17.70 20.21
N LYS A 244 10.94 18.73 21.04
CA LYS A 244 11.47 20.06 20.70
C LYS A 244 12.99 19.92 20.56
N ALA A 245 13.51 20.25 19.38
CA ALA A 245 14.93 20.21 19.12
C ALA A 245 15.69 21.02 20.19
N SER A 246 16.51 20.35 20.97
CA SER A 246 17.65 20.98 21.62
C SER A 246 18.67 21.27 20.53
N ASP A 247 19.44 22.35 20.63
CA ASP A 247 20.32 23.00 19.64
C ASP A 247 21.24 22.12 18.75
N ASP A 248 21.11 20.82 18.78
CA ASP A 248 21.76 19.87 17.86
C ASP A 248 20.72 19.33 16.86
N ASP A 249 20.97 19.51 15.58
CA ASP A 249 20.15 19.26 14.39
C ASP A 249 19.60 17.81 14.20
N GLN A 250 19.39 17.03 15.24
CA GLN A 250 18.78 15.70 15.17
C GLN A 250 17.39 15.72 15.80
N LEU A 251 16.37 15.46 14.98
CA LEU A 251 15.02 15.15 15.43
C LEU A 251 15.05 13.95 16.38
N SER A 252 14.67 14.15 17.63
CA SER A 252 14.43 13.08 18.59
C SER A 252 12.93 12.93 18.81
N TYR A 253 12.47 11.69 19.04
CA TYR A 253 11.11 11.39 19.43
C TYR A 253 11.09 10.90 20.87
N ASP A 254 10.15 11.41 21.67
CA ASP A 254 9.88 10.92 23.01
C ASP A 254 8.70 9.96 22.99
N LEU A 255 8.78 8.92 23.84
CA LEU A 255 7.75 7.91 24.10
C LEU A 255 6.58 8.48 24.88
#